data_b18755421071a9b6f0d068dcfc76e25e
#
_entry.id   b18755421071a9b6f0d068dcfc76e25e
#
_cell.length_a   1.000
_cell.length_b   1.000
_cell.length_c   1.000
_cell.angle_alpha   90.00
_cell.angle_beta   90.00
_cell.angle_gamma   90.00
#
_symmetry.space_group_name_H-M   'P 1'
#
loop_
_entity.id
_entity.type
_entity.pdbx_description
1 polymer ?
#
loop_
_entity_poly.entity_id
_entity_poly.type
_entity_poly.pdbx_seq_one_letter_code
_entity_poly.pdbx_strand_id
1 'polypeptide(L)'
;IDARLWIMSDFDVAMLACHIASCLELFLYFTGFLSCASSLSFELVLLCVKTILELFLDALSTDLVFHHGLMVIAASASLFYYDEQVCVVLFAQNIHIPLAVQYARRLSGASRGSWLDISFAAAWLLVVFARGGALLSACVQARAASTPIWLLYPGTIGLLAMDFQWTKETFQKRPKPPGALLLLAGGFATGAFHQSDLARCFWASVCGATLLVV
;
A
#
# COMPACT_ATOMS: atom_id res chain seq x y z
N ILE A 1 -26.21 5.04 23.73
CA ILE A 1 -24.93 4.90 22.98
C ILE A 1 -25.22 3.98 21.83
N ASP A 2 -25.06 4.45 20.61
CA ASP A 2 -25.43 3.71 19.39
C ASP A 2 -24.47 2.51 19.19
N ALA A 3 -25.01 1.30 19.17
CA ALA A 3 -24.23 0.07 18.98
C ALA A 3 -23.38 0.12 17.69
N ARG A 4 -23.82 0.86 16.68
CA ARG A 4 -23.06 1.07 15.45
C ARG A 4 -21.75 1.84 15.67
N LEU A 5 -21.71 2.79 16.61
CA LEU A 5 -20.49 3.55 16.94
C LEU A 5 -19.44 2.64 17.59
N TRP A 6 -19.85 1.70 18.44
CA TRP A 6 -18.97 0.71 19.04
C TRP A 6 -18.36 -0.22 17.99
N ILE A 7 -19.21 -0.78 17.13
CA ILE A 7 -18.76 -1.69 16.05
C ILE A 7 -17.78 -1.00 15.09
N MET A 8 -18.03 0.29 14.74
CA MET A 8 -17.11 1.05 13.88
C MET A 8 -15.77 1.32 14.56
N SER A 9 -15.75 1.56 15.88
CA SER A 9 -14.51 1.76 16.63
C SER A 9 -13.66 0.49 16.64
N ASP A 10 -14.27 -0.66 16.92
CA ASP A 10 -13.57 -1.95 16.97
C ASP A 10 -13.04 -2.35 15.58
N PHE A 11 -13.79 -2.04 14.52
CA PHE A 11 -13.33 -2.23 13.15
C PHE A 11 -12.11 -1.37 12.82
N ASP A 12 -12.16 -0.08 13.14
CA ASP A 12 -11.02 0.82 12.88
C ASP A 12 -9.78 0.38 13.67
N VAL A 13 -9.94 -0.15 14.89
CA VAL A 13 -8.85 -0.73 15.67
C VAL A 13 -8.29 -1.99 15.00
N ALA A 14 -9.14 -2.91 14.57
CA ALA A 14 -8.71 -4.14 13.89
C ALA A 14 -7.99 -3.83 12.56
N MET A 15 -8.52 -2.89 11.77
CA MET A 15 -7.88 -2.47 10.53
C MET A 15 -6.54 -1.76 10.78
N LEU A 16 -6.45 -0.90 11.80
CA LEU A 16 -5.19 -0.30 12.20
C LEU A 16 -4.17 -1.38 12.56
N ALA A 17 -4.54 -2.37 13.36
CA ALA A 17 -3.66 -3.47 13.74
C ALA A 17 -3.15 -4.25 12.51
N CYS A 18 -4.00 -4.53 11.52
CA CYS A 18 -3.60 -5.16 10.27
C CYS A 18 -2.60 -4.30 9.50
N HIS A 19 -2.83 -2.99 9.39
CA HIS A 19 -1.91 -2.10 8.68
C HIS A 19 -0.59 -1.90 9.42
N ILE A 20 -0.58 -1.87 10.75
CA ILE A 20 0.65 -1.88 11.57
C ILE A 20 1.44 -3.16 11.33
N ALA A 21 0.78 -4.33 11.30
CA ALA A 21 1.43 -5.60 11.02
C ALA A 21 2.08 -5.62 9.63
N SER A 22 1.39 -5.08 8.59
CA SER A 22 1.96 -4.90 7.25
C SER A 22 3.16 -3.93 7.27
N CYS A 23 3.07 -2.80 7.97
CA CYS A 23 4.20 -1.86 8.07
C CYS A 23 5.41 -2.47 8.77
N LEU A 24 5.21 -3.27 9.82
CA LEU A 24 6.29 -3.98 10.52
C LEU A 24 6.93 -5.03 9.61
N GLU A 25 6.12 -5.79 8.91
CA GLU A 25 6.59 -6.80 7.96
C GLU A 25 7.43 -6.14 6.84
N LEU A 26 6.93 -5.08 6.21
CA LEU A 26 7.66 -4.32 5.19
C LEU A 26 8.97 -3.72 5.76
N PHE A 27 8.96 -3.24 6.99
CA PHE A 27 10.19 -2.79 7.67
C PHE A 27 11.21 -3.92 7.78
N LEU A 28 10.80 -5.12 8.22
CA LEU A 28 11.67 -6.29 8.32
C LEU A 28 12.19 -6.74 6.95
N TYR A 29 11.37 -6.65 5.90
CA TYR A 29 11.80 -6.91 4.53
C TYR A 29 12.85 -5.89 4.06
N PHE A 30 12.58 -4.59 4.20
CA PHE A 30 13.51 -3.55 3.74
C PHE A 30 14.83 -3.55 4.51
N THR A 31 14.82 -3.95 5.76
CA THR A 31 16.05 -4.13 6.58
C THR A 31 16.76 -5.45 6.33
N GLY A 32 16.19 -6.35 5.51
CA GLY A 32 16.82 -7.61 5.12
C GLY A 32 16.59 -8.78 6.08
N PHE A 33 15.73 -8.64 7.08
CA PHE A 33 15.37 -9.73 7.99
C PHE A 33 14.41 -10.76 7.37
N LEU A 34 13.61 -10.35 6.38
CA LEU A 34 12.68 -11.22 5.67
C LEU A 34 13.00 -11.25 4.17
N SER A 35 12.73 -12.40 3.53
CA SER A 35 12.77 -12.53 2.08
C SER A 35 11.51 -11.94 1.43
N CYS A 36 11.58 -11.56 0.14
CA CYS A 36 10.41 -11.13 -0.62
C CYS A 36 9.27 -12.15 -0.56
N ALA A 37 9.57 -13.43 -0.71
CA ALA A 37 8.55 -14.48 -0.74
C ALA A 37 7.87 -14.67 0.62
N SER A 38 8.65 -14.65 1.72
CA SER A 38 8.10 -14.76 3.08
C SER A 38 7.18 -13.58 3.39
N SER A 39 7.62 -12.38 3.03
CA SER A 39 6.86 -11.15 3.22
C SER A 39 5.57 -11.13 2.39
N LEU A 40 5.64 -11.49 1.11
CA LEU A 40 4.45 -11.53 0.27
C LEU A 40 3.45 -12.60 0.73
N SER A 41 3.93 -13.74 1.23
CA SER A 41 3.07 -14.78 1.81
C SER A 41 2.33 -14.27 3.04
N PHE A 42 3.01 -13.52 3.91
CA PHE A 42 2.39 -12.91 5.10
C PHE A 42 1.35 -11.85 4.70
N GLU A 43 1.68 -10.98 3.73
CA GLU A 43 0.73 -9.98 3.22
C GLU A 43 -0.51 -10.61 2.58
N LEU A 44 -0.37 -11.73 1.89
CA LEU A 44 -1.51 -12.47 1.34
C LEU A 44 -2.45 -12.95 2.44
N VAL A 45 -1.93 -13.45 3.55
CA VAL A 45 -2.74 -13.84 4.73
C VAL A 45 -3.44 -12.61 5.34
N LEU A 46 -2.72 -11.51 5.53
CA LEU A 46 -3.31 -10.27 6.06
C LEU A 46 -4.40 -9.71 5.13
N LEU A 47 -4.20 -9.80 3.81
CA LEU A 47 -5.21 -9.38 2.83
C LEU A 47 -6.49 -10.20 2.97
N CYS A 48 -6.38 -11.52 3.15
CA CYS A 48 -7.53 -12.38 3.40
C CYS A 48 -8.25 -11.98 4.70
N VAL A 49 -7.50 -11.74 5.79
CA VAL A 49 -8.08 -11.29 7.08
C VAL A 49 -8.81 -9.95 6.91
N LYS A 50 -8.18 -8.96 6.26
CA LYS A 50 -8.80 -7.66 6.00
C LYS A 50 -10.08 -7.79 5.18
N THR A 51 -10.05 -8.58 4.11
CA THR A 51 -11.22 -8.81 3.26
C THR A 51 -12.37 -9.46 4.03
N ILE A 52 -12.08 -10.42 4.91
CA ILE A 52 -13.09 -11.04 5.77
C ILE A 52 -13.70 -10.01 6.72
N LEU A 53 -12.88 -9.17 7.38
CA LEU A 53 -13.37 -8.11 8.28
C LEU A 53 -14.27 -7.12 7.55
N GLU A 54 -13.91 -6.72 6.33
CA GLU A 54 -14.70 -5.82 5.50
C GLU A 54 -16.01 -6.44 5.04
N LEU A 55 -16.03 -7.74 4.71
CA LEU A 55 -17.25 -8.48 4.39
C LEU A 55 -18.24 -8.52 5.57
N PHE A 56 -17.75 -8.77 6.77
CA PHE A 56 -18.61 -8.82 7.97
C PHE A 56 -19.29 -7.50 8.30
N LEU A 57 -18.74 -6.38 7.83
CA LEU A 57 -19.20 -5.04 8.17
C LEU A 57 -19.88 -4.32 7.01
N ASP A 58 -20.18 -5.05 5.92
CA ASP A 58 -20.72 -4.46 4.70
C ASP A 58 -19.88 -3.25 4.19
N ALA A 59 -18.58 -3.28 4.47
CA ALA A 59 -17.67 -2.18 4.11
C ALA A 59 -17.06 -2.36 2.71
N LEU A 60 -17.30 -3.49 2.05
CA LEU A 60 -16.76 -3.80 0.73
C LEU A 60 -17.56 -3.08 -0.37
N SER A 61 -16.93 -2.08 -1.00
CA SER A 61 -17.39 -1.56 -2.29
C SER A 61 -16.96 -2.48 -3.44
N THR A 62 -17.64 -2.38 -4.58
CA THR A 62 -17.28 -3.14 -5.80
C THR A 62 -15.81 -2.90 -6.20
N ASP A 63 -15.33 -1.66 -6.09
CA ASP A 63 -13.95 -1.28 -6.40
C ASP A 63 -12.95 -1.98 -5.47
N LEU A 64 -13.30 -2.11 -4.19
CA LEU A 64 -12.45 -2.76 -3.20
C LEU A 64 -12.41 -4.28 -3.40
N VAL A 65 -13.54 -4.90 -3.75
CA VAL A 65 -13.60 -6.34 -4.14
C VAL A 65 -12.71 -6.59 -5.35
N PHE A 66 -12.80 -5.73 -6.36
CA PHE A 66 -11.97 -5.85 -7.57
C PHE A 66 -10.48 -5.68 -7.22
N HIS A 67 -10.13 -4.68 -6.40
CA HIS A 67 -8.76 -4.44 -5.93
C HIS A 67 -8.20 -5.65 -5.19
N HIS A 68 -8.91 -6.17 -4.18
CA HIS A 68 -8.46 -7.32 -3.41
C HIS A 68 -8.32 -8.56 -4.30
N GLY A 69 -9.27 -8.79 -5.21
CA GLY A 69 -9.17 -9.88 -6.18
C GLY A 69 -7.92 -9.79 -7.06
N LEU A 70 -7.61 -8.61 -7.60
CA LEU A 70 -6.38 -8.38 -8.37
C LEU A 70 -5.13 -8.63 -7.53
N MET A 71 -5.11 -8.18 -6.27
CA MET A 71 -3.94 -8.35 -5.40
C MET A 71 -3.73 -9.82 -5.02
N VAL A 72 -4.80 -10.57 -4.73
CA VAL A 72 -4.72 -12.03 -4.47
C VAL A 72 -4.19 -12.76 -5.69
N ILE A 73 -4.71 -12.45 -6.89
CA ILE A 73 -4.24 -13.07 -8.14
C ILE A 73 -2.76 -12.72 -8.38
N ALA A 74 -2.39 -11.43 -8.27
CA ALA A 74 -1.01 -10.99 -8.49
C ALA A 74 -0.02 -11.62 -7.51
N ALA A 75 -0.37 -11.65 -6.21
CA ALA A 75 0.47 -12.25 -5.17
C ALA A 75 0.64 -13.75 -5.38
N SER A 76 -0.46 -14.47 -5.63
CA SER A 76 -0.43 -15.91 -5.87
C SER A 76 0.34 -16.25 -7.15
N ALA A 77 0.11 -15.53 -8.25
CA ALA A 77 0.82 -15.74 -9.50
C ALA A 77 2.34 -15.50 -9.33
N SER A 78 2.73 -14.46 -8.60
CA SER A 78 4.13 -14.17 -8.33
C SER A 78 4.78 -15.25 -7.47
N LEU A 79 4.12 -15.71 -6.40
CA LEU A 79 4.66 -16.73 -5.51
C LEU A 79 4.83 -18.12 -6.18
N PHE A 80 3.96 -18.47 -7.13
CA PHE A 80 3.94 -19.80 -7.71
C PHE A 80 4.53 -19.90 -9.11
N TYR A 81 4.59 -18.79 -9.87
CA TYR A 81 4.94 -18.83 -11.28
C TYR A 81 5.95 -17.77 -11.74
N TYR A 82 6.11 -16.67 -10.99
CA TYR A 82 6.89 -15.50 -11.45
C TYR A 82 7.72 -14.90 -10.31
N ASP A 83 8.75 -15.63 -9.88
CA ASP A 83 9.61 -15.23 -8.75
C ASP A 83 10.21 -13.83 -8.90
N GLU A 84 10.52 -13.41 -10.12
CA GLU A 84 11.05 -12.08 -10.43
C GLU A 84 10.06 -10.95 -10.14
N GLN A 85 8.76 -11.25 -10.07
CA GLN A 85 7.70 -10.27 -9.79
C GLN A 85 7.35 -10.17 -8.29
N VAL A 86 7.82 -11.11 -7.46
CA VAL A 86 7.49 -11.18 -6.03
C VAL A 86 7.83 -9.85 -5.32
N CYS A 87 9.02 -9.32 -5.56
CA CYS A 87 9.47 -8.08 -4.92
C CYS A 87 8.66 -6.85 -5.36
N VAL A 88 8.19 -6.82 -6.62
CA VAL A 88 7.35 -5.72 -7.13
C VAL A 88 5.96 -5.77 -6.51
N VAL A 89 5.36 -6.95 -6.48
CA VAL A 89 4.01 -7.13 -5.88
C VAL A 89 4.06 -6.85 -4.38
N LEU A 90 5.12 -7.30 -3.69
CA LEU A 90 5.34 -6.95 -2.29
C LEU A 90 5.51 -5.43 -2.13
N PHE A 91 6.32 -4.79 -2.97
CA PHE A 91 6.52 -3.35 -2.91
C PHE A 91 5.20 -2.57 -3.10
N ALA A 92 4.28 -3.09 -3.90
CA ALA A 92 2.96 -2.49 -4.08
C ALA A 92 2.13 -2.47 -2.77
N GLN A 93 2.49 -3.28 -1.76
CA GLN A 93 1.85 -3.29 -0.42
C GLN A 93 2.22 -2.07 0.43
N ASN A 94 3.16 -1.23 0.01
CA ASN A 94 3.48 0.03 0.70
C ASN A 94 2.24 0.93 0.93
N ILE A 95 1.11 0.65 0.25
CA ILE A 95 -0.18 1.35 0.49
C ILE A 95 -0.64 1.22 1.95
N HIS A 96 -0.16 0.23 2.70
CA HIS A 96 -0.48 0.08 4.12
C HIS A 96 0.09 1.21 4.96
N ILE A 97 1.17 1.87 4.53
CA ILE A 97 1.79 3.02 5.22
C ILE A 97 0.79 4.18 5.38
N PRO A 98 0.24 4.78 4.30
CA PRO A 98 -0.75 5.84 4.47
C PRO A 98 -2.04 5.36 5.13
N LEU A 99 -2.46 4.09 4.92
CA LEU A 99 -3.66 3.57 5.54
C LEU A 99 -3.51 3.44 7.06
N ALA A 100 -2.35 3.01 7.58
CA ALA A 100 -2.08 3.00 9.02
C ALA A 100 -2.25 4.42 9.62
N VAL A 101 -1.66 5.44 8.99
CA VAL A 101 -1.80 6.82 9.42
C VAL A 101 -3.27 7.30 9.34
N GLN A 102 -4.01 6.88 8.32
CA GLN A 102 -5.43 7.23 8.18
C GLN A 102 -6.28 6.65 9.31
N TYR A 103 -6.09 5.37 9.65
CA TYR A 103 -6.83 4.73 10.73
C TYR A 103 -6.43 5.31 12.10
N ALA A 104 -5.14 5.57 12.34
CA ALA A 104 -4.70 6.28 13.55
C ALA A 104 -5.33 7.67 13.67
N ARG A 105 -5.43 8.43 12.55
CA ARG A 105 -6.12 9.72 12.51
C ARG A 105 -7.60 9.59 12.85
N ARG A 106 -8.29 8.57 12.33
CA ARG A 106 -9.73 8.34 12.60
C ARG A 106 -9.94 8.02 14.08
N LEU A 107 -9.15 7.11 14.63
CA LEU A 107 -9.25 6.69 16.04
C LEU A 107 -8.90 7.81 17.03
N SER A 108 -7.94 8.67 16.70
CA SER A 108 -7.59 9.83 17.53
C SER A 108 -8.60 10.98 17.43
N GLY A 109 -9.58 10.92 16.53
CA GLY A 109 -10.49 12.02 16.25
C GLY A 109 -9.82 13.27 15.67
N ALA A 110 -8.60 13.14 15.14
CA ALA A 110 -7.83 14.26 14.63
C ALA A 110 -8.54 14.96 13.45
N SER A 111 -8.63 16.29 13.54
CA SER A 111 -9.31 17.13 12.55
C SER A 111 -8.56 17.20 11.22
N ARG A 112 -9.25 17.68 10.18
CA ARG A 112 -8.62 18.04 8.91
C ARG A 112 -7.58 19.13 9.12
N GLY A 113 -6.43 18.99 8.43
CA GLY A 113 -5.29 19.90 8.57
C GLY A 113 -4.43 19.65 9.81
N SER A 114 -4.76 18.66 10.65
CA SER A 114 -3.87 18.20 11.70
C SER A 114 -2.58 17.60 11.10
N TRP A 115 -1.55 17.45 11.92
CA TRP A 115 -0.31 16.84 11.48
C TRP A 115 -0.51 15.40 10.96
N LEU A 116 -1.43 14.62 11.56
CA LEU A 116 -1.79 13.28 11.05
C LEU A 116 -2.47 13.33 9.68
N ASP A 117 -3.34 14.32 9.43
CA ASP A 117 -3.98 14.49 8.13
C ASP A 117 -2.99 14.91 7.04
N ILE A 118 -2.02 15.78 7.38
CA ILE A 118 -0.93 16.18 6.49
C ILE A 118 0.01 14.99 6.22
N SER A 119 0.38 14.23 7.27
CA SER A 119 1.21 13.03 7.14
C SER A 119 0.57 11.96 6.28
N PHE A 120 -0.75 11.72 6.45
CA PHE A 120 -1.49 10.83 5.56
C PHE A 120 -1.41 11.30 4.11
N ALA A 121 -1.68 12.58 3.84
CA ALA A 121 -1.65 13.11 2.48
C ALA A 121 -0.25 13.03 1.84
N ALA A 122 0.80 13.30 2.62
CA ALA A 122 2.18 13.17 2.16
C ALA A 122 2.56 11.72 1.87
N ALA A 123 2.27 10.80 2.80
CA ALA A 123 2.51 9.37 2.63
C ALA A 123 1.72 8.80 1.44
N TRP A 124 0.47 9.24 1.24
CA TRP A 124 -0.35 8.81 0.11
C TRP A 124 0.31 9.17 -1.23
N LEU A 125 0.70 10.44 -1.43
CA LEU A 125 1.36 10.86 -2.67
C LEU A 125 2.67 10.10 -2.89
N LEU A 126 3.51 9.98 -1.86
CA LEU A 126 4.77 9.27 -1.94
C LEU A 126 4.57 7.82 -2.38
N VAL A 127 3.66 7.11 -1.73
CA VAL A 127 3.42 5.67 -1.95
C VAL A 127 2.77 5.39 -3.29
N VAL A 128 1.74 6.14 -3.68
CA VAL A 128 1.03 5.92 -4.95
C VAL A 128 1.97 6.10 -6.14
N PHE A 129 2.83 7.12 -6.10
CA PHE A 129 3.80 7.33 -7.16
C PHE A 129 4.95 6.32 -7.12
N ALA A 130 5.36 5.85 -5.94
CA ALA A 130 6.31 4.76 -5.82
C ALA A 130 5.76 3.45 -6.41
N ARG A 131 4.50 3.12 -6.16
CA ARG A 131 3.82 1.98 -6.80
C ARG A 131 3.85 2.13 -8.33
N GLY A 132 3.52 3.30 -8.85
CA GLY A 132 3.59 3.59 -10.27
C GLY A 132 4.98 3.36 -10.86
N GLY A 133 6.03 3.85 -10.19
CA GLY A 133 7.42 3.63 -10.58
C GLY A 133 7.83 2.16 -10.58
N ALA A 134 7.47 1.42 -9.52
CA ALA A 134 7.76 -0.01 -9.40
C ALA A 134 7.04 -0.85 -10.48
N LEU A 135 5.76 -0.59 -10.69
CA LEU A 135 4.97 -1.29 -11.70
C LEU A 135 5.47 -1.02 -13.12
N LEU A 136 5.87 0.23 -13.42
CA LEU A 136 6.48 0.55 -14.70
C LEU A 136 7.83 -0.16 -14.88
N SER A 137 8.68 -0.16 -13.85
CA SER A 137 9.95 -0.89 -13.85
C SER A 137 9.74 -2.39 -14.09
N ALA A 138 8.74 -2.99 -13.43
CA ALA A 138 8.38 -4.39 -13.63
C ALA A 138 7.93 -4.68 -15.08
N CYS A 139 7.14 -3.80 -15.68
CA CYS A 139 6.73 -3.95 -17.09
C CYS A 139 7.93 -3.93 -18.04
N VAL A 140 8.90 -3.04 -17.79
CA VAL A 140 10.14 -2.97 -18.59
C VAL A 140 10.96 -4.24 -18.43
N GLN A 141 11.15 -4.73 -17.20
CA GLN A 141 11.90 -5.95 -16.89
C GLN A 141 11.22 -7.20 -17.47
N ALA A 142 9.89 -7.31 -17.31
CA ALA A 142 9.12 -8.43 -17.87
C ALA A 142 9.23 -8.50 -19.39
N ARG A 143 9.22 -7.36 -20.07
CA ARG A 143 9.43 -7.30 -21.52
C ARG A 143 10.83 -7.79 -21.91
N ALA A 144 11.86 -7.42 -21.16
CA ALA A 144 13.22 -7.88 -21.40
C ALA A 144 13.41 -9.38 -21.15
N ALA A 145 12.71 -9.92 -20.15
CA ALA A 145 12.75 -11.34 -19.78
C ALA A 145 11.81 -12.24 -20.58
N SER A 146 11.06 -11.70 -21.55
CA SER A 146 10.01 -12.42 -22.30
C SER A 146 8.91 -13.03 -21.42
N THR A 147 8.71 -12.50 -20.22
CA THR A 147 7.63 -12.90 -19.32
C THR A 147 6.27 -12.62 -19.95
N PRO A 148 5.22 -13.44 -19.71
CA PRO A 148 3.89 -13.21 -20.27
C PRO A 148 3.29 -11.86 -19.84
N ILE A 149 3.52 -10.83 -20.63
CA ILE A 149 3.16 -9.43 -20.38
C ILE A 149 1.63 -9.25 -20.28
N TRP A 150 0.85 -10.10 -20.94
CA TRP A 150 -0.61 -10.03 -20.95
C TRP A 150 -1.26 -10.23 -19.58
N LEU A 151 -0.57 -10.88 -18.64
CA LEU A 151 -1.03 -10.99 -17.23
C LEU A 151 -0.68 -9.75 -16.39
N LEU A 152 0.51 -9.19 -16.62
CA LEU A 152 1.03 -8.08 -15.83
C LEU A 152 0.39 -6.73 -16.22
N TYR A 153 0.22 -6.46 -17.51
CA TYR A 153 -0.27 -5.16 -17.98
C TYR A 153 -1.71 -4.83 -17.56
N PRO A 154 -2.71 -5.73 -17.71
CA PRO A 154 -4.07 -5.41 -17.27
C PRO A 154 -4.15 -5.14 -15.77
N GLY A 155 -3.43 -5.93 -14.96
CA GLY A 155 -3.36 -5.72 -13.50
C GLY A 155 -2.72 -4.38 -13.16
N THR A 156 -1.60 -4.04 -13.81
CA THR A 156 -0.89 -2.76 -13.62
C THR A 156 -1.78 -1.59 -14.00
N ILE A 157 -2.44 -1.62 -15.16
CA ILE A 157 -3.33 -0.55 -15.62
C ILE A 157 -4.51 -0.40 -14.65
N GLY A 158 -5.11 -1.52 -14.22
CA GLY A 158 -6.21 -1.50 -13.25
C GLY A 158 -5.80 -0.86 -11.93
N LEU A 159 -4.68 -1.27 -11.35
CA LEU A 159 -4.18 -0.70 -10.10
C LEU A 159 -3.85 0.80 -10.23
N LEU A 160 -3.18 1.21 -11.30
CA LEU A 160 -2.86 2.62 -11.54
C LEU A 160 -4.12 3.49 -11.75
N ALA A 161 -5.12 2.96 -12.44
CA ALA A 161 -6.40 3.66 -12.61
C ALA A 161 -7.12 3.86 -11.28
N MET A 162 -7.15 2.84 -10.41
CA MET A 162 -7.71 2.93 -9.06
C MET A 162 -6.92 3.90 -8.19
N ASP A 163 -5.59 3.82 -8.19
CA ASP A 163 -4.72 4.73 -7.45
C ASP A 163 -4.95 6.20 -7.88
N PHE A 164 -5.14 6.44 -9.18
CA PHE A 164 -5.47 7.77 -9.69
C PHE A 164 -6.84 8.26 -9.21
N GLN A 165 -7.86 7.40 -9.29
CA GLN A 165 -9.21 7.73 -8.81
C GLN A 165 -9.19 8.05 -7.31
N TRP A 166 -8.61 7.19 -6.48
CA TRP A 166 -8.53 7.40 -5.03
C TRP A 166 -7.69 8.62 -4.65
N THR A 167 -6.63 8.90 -5.42
CA THR A 167 -5.84 10.14 -5.25
C THR A 167 -6.70 11.37 -5.52
N LYS A 168 -7.44 11.37 -6.62
CA LYS A 168 -8.38 12.44 -6.94
C LYS A 168 -9.39 12.66 -5.80
N GLU A 169 -10.03 11.61 -5.33
CA GLU A 169 -11.01 11.67 -4.23
C GLU A 169 -10.37 12.17 -2.92
N THR A 170 -9.17 11.70 -2.61
CA THR A 170 -8.40 12.11 -1.43
C THR A 170 -8.13 13.61 -1.43
N PHE A 171 -7.72 14.17 -2.59
CA PHE A 171 -7.33 15.57 -2.71
C PHE A 171 -8.44 16.52 -3.15
N GLN A 172 -9.62 16.03 -3.51
CA GLN A 172 -10.81 16.90 -3.69
C GLN A 172 -11.20 17.65 -2.40
N LYS A 173 -10.94 17.06 -1.25
CA LYS A 173 -11.37 17.54 0.06
C LYS A 173 -10.21 17.91 1.00
N ARG A 174 -8.96 17.83 0.52
CA ARG A 174 -7.76 18.10 1.33
C ARG A 174 -6.79 19.04 0.61
N PRO A 175 -6.11 19.92 1.36
CA PRO A 175 -5.03 20.70 0.79
C PRO A 175 -3.89 19.76 0.37
N LYS A 176 -3.17 20.17 -0.69
CA LYS A 176 -1.95 19.45 -1.09
C LYS A 176 -0.88 19.65 0.00
N PRO A 177 -0.15 18.59 0.38
CA PRO A 177 0.90 18.72 1.37
C PRO A 177 2.04 19.59 0.84
N PRO A 178 2.79 20.26 1.73
CA PRO A 178 4.00 20.98 1.35
C PRO A 178 4.98 20.04 0.61
N GLY A 179 5.63 20.53 -0.44
CA GLY A 179 6.57 19.73 -1.21
C GLY A 179 5.94 18.61 -2.05
N ALA A 180 4.64 18.72 -2.38
CA ALA A 180 3.93 17.67 -3.14
C ALA A 180 4.70 17.20 -4.39
N LEU A 181 5.29 18.10 -5.17
CA LEU A 181 6.09 17.73 -6.36
C LEU A 181 7.32 16.89 -5.99
N LEU A 182 7.99 17.20 -4.88
CA LEU A 182 9.14 16.40 -4.40
C LEU A 182 8.68 15.00 -3.95
N LEU A 183 7.52 14.91 -3.29
CA LEU A 183 6.94 13.62 -2.88
C LEU A 183 6.59 12.78 -4.12
N LEU A 184 6.01 13.37 -5.16
CA LEU A 184 5.69 12.68 -6.41
C LEU A 184 6.97 12.19 -7.11
N ALA A 185 7.97 13.07 -7.31
CA ALA A 185 9.21 12.72 -7.99
C ALA A 185 10.03 11.71 -7.19
N GLY A 186 10.18 11.92 -5.88
CA GLY A 186 10.90 11.02 -4.97
C GLY A 186 10.21 9.66 -4.85
N GLY A 187 8.89 9.65 -4.74
CA GLY A 187 8.10 8.43 -4.76
C GLY A 187 8.35 7.63 -6.04
N PHE A 188 8.14 8.25 -7.19
CA PHE A 188 8.35 7.58 -8.48
C PHE A 188 9.78 7.05 -8.64
N ALA A 189 10.79 7.84 -8.30
CA ALA A 189 12.19 7.43 -8.41
C ALA A 189 12.50 6.25 -7.48
N THR A 190 12.10 6.31 -6.19
CA THR A 190 12.34 5.22 -5.25
C THR A 190 11.57 3.95 -5.60
N GLY A 191 10.42 4.08 -6.24
CA GLY A 191 9.67 2.95 -6.79
C GLY A 191 10.36 2.34 -8.01
N ALA A 192 10.77 3.14 -8.97
CA ALA A 192 11.46 2.66 -10.17
C ALA A 192 12.78 1.93 -9.82
N PHE A 193 13.45 2.35 -8.76
CA PHE A 193 14.68 1.74 -8.24
C PHE A 193 14.48 0.97 -6.94
N HIS A 194 13.29 0.42 -6.70
CA HIS A 194 12.89 -0.21 -5.43
C HIS A 194 13.82 -1.33 -4.93
N GLN A 195 14.59 -1.95 -5.81
CA GLN A 195 15.56 -3.00 -5.46
C GLN A 195 16.93 -2.44 -5.03
N SER A 196 17.19 -1.13 -5.21
CA SER A 196 18.45 -0.53 -4.80
C SER A 196 18.53 -0.40 -3.27
N ASP A 197 19.76 -0.50 -2.73
CA ASP A 197 19.98 -0.35 -1.29
C ASP A 197 19.50 1.01 -0.77
N LEU A 198 19.69 2.08 -1.56
CA LEU A 198 19.21 3.41 -1.20
C LEU A 198 17.68 3.46 -1.07
N ALA A 199 16.95 2.87 -2.01
CA ALA A 199 15.50 2.81 -1.92
C ALA A 199 15.04 1.93 -0.75
N ARG A 200 15.71 0.81 -0.50
CA ARG A 200 15.42 -0.06 0.65
C ARG A 200 15.63 0.67 1.98
N CYS A 201 16.77 1.35 2.16
CA CYS A 201 17.02 2.18 3.36
C CYS A 201 15.98 3.29 3.53
N PHE A 202 15.61 3.95 2.45
CA PHE A 202 14.56 4.98 2.46
C PHE A 202 13.23 4.40 2.94
N TRP A 203 12.76 3.29 2.35
CA TRP A 203 11.48 2.68 2.70
C TRP A 203 11.49 2.05 4.10
N ALA A 204 12.61 1.49 4.55
CA ALA A 204 12.78 1.07 5.94
C ALA A 204 12.57 2.25 6.91
N SER A 205 13.16 3.41 6.57
CA SER A 205 12.99 4.63 7.38
C SER A 205 11.55 5.14 7.39
N VAL A 206 10.85 5.08 6.24
CA VAL A 206 9.44 5.48 6.14
C VAL A 206 8.55 4.53 6.95
N CYS A 207 8.74 3.23 6.84
CA CYS A 207 8.00 2.23 7.64
C CYS A 207 8.27 2.43 9.14
N GLY A 208 9.54 2.57 9.54
CA GLY A 208 9.92 2.81 10.94
C GLY A 208 9.31 4.10 11.50
N ALA A 209 9.36 5.20 10.75
CA ALA A 209 8.72 6.45 11.14
C ALA A 209 7.20 6.30 11.29
N THR A 210 6.55 5.56 10.38
CA THR A 210 5.11 5.29 10.48
C THR A 210 4.78 4.52 11.76
N LEU A 211 5.55 3.47 12.08
CA LEU A 211 5.35 2.67 13.32
C LEU A 211 5.53 3.49 14.60
N LEU A 212 6.33 4.56 14.57
CA LEU A 212 6.49 5.47 15.71
C LEU A 212 5.36 6.49 15.85
N VAL A 213 4.62 6.74 14.77
CA VAL A 213 3.59 7.78 14.69
C VAL A 213 2.19 7.22 14.98
N VAL A 214 1.95 5.96 14.65
CA VAL A 214 0.66 5.27 14.82
C VAL A 214 0.59 4.43 16.09
#